data_b292f2f691085e46eb06eac9b131be84
#
_entry.id   b292f2f691085e46eb06eac9b131be84
#
_cell.length_a   1.000
_cell.length_b   1.000
_cell.length_c   1.000
_cell.angle_alpha   90.00
_cell.angle_beta   90.00
_cell.angle_gamma   90.00
#
_symmetry.space_group_name_H-M   'P 1'
#
loop_
_entity.id
_entity.type
_entity.pdbx_description
1 polymer ?
#
loop_
_entity_poly.entity_id
_entity_poly.type
_entity_poly.pdbx_seq_one_letter_code
_entity_poly.pdbx_strand_id
1 'polypeptide(L)'
;QTGTDGAFAGLGPVYVRRGCLYCHPSYGHGKRQTEYKADQMGNGYLLVVYDKKTNNYVYSVAGMPQTAAVKPFKAQIDEKQIKIDWKDYTDEWGNKFPDGETYSLIYPEVTIPASAYYSPVTVMRDGKEVVIPNDQVADEIDVRLESTIGIYGTGLIDAIPDADITAQWKSE
;
A
#
# COMPACT_ATOMS: atom_id res chain seq x y z
N GLN A 1 -7.98 21.34 -1.70
CA GLN A 1 -6.88 21.76 -0.81
C GLN A 1 -7.44 22.04 0.55
N THR A 2 -7.06 21.27 1.52
CA THR A 2 -7.51 21.43 2.89
C THR A 2 -6.51 22.28 3.65
N GLY A 3 -6.47 23.53 3.44
CA GLY A 3 -5.81 24.42 4.35
C GLY A 3 -4.53 25.04 3.87
N THR A 4 -4.31 26.15 4.46
CA THR A 4 -3.13 27.01 4.34
C THR A 4 -2.00 26.56 5.29
N ASP A 5 -2.22 25.53 6.09
CA ASP A 5 -1.20 25.02 7.00
C ASP A 5 -0.15 24.22 6.23
N GLY A 6 1.06 24.77 6.16
CA GLY A 6 2.13 24.29 5.31
C GLY A 6 2.47 22.78 5.43
N ALA A 7 2.20 22.15 6.59
CA ALA A 7 2.46 20.73 6.80
C ALA A 7 1.55 19.79 6.00
N PHE A 8 0.37 20.25 5.58
CA PHE A 8 -0.63 19.46 4.85
C PHE A 8 -1.07 20.11 3.54
N ALA A 9 -0.41 21.20 3.14
CA ALA A 9 -0.69 21.86 1.87
C ALA A 9 -0.40 20.89 0.71
N GLY A 10 -1.41 20.65 -0.11
CA GLY A 10 -1.31 19.74 -1.25
C GLY A 10 -1.75 18.29 -0.98
N LEU A 11 -1.83 17.85 0.26
CA LEU A 11 -2.52 16.60 0.59
C LEU A 11 -4.03 16.83 0.55
N GLY A 12 -4.78 15.90 0.03
CA GLY A 12 -6.24 15.91 0.09
C GLY A 12 -6.74 15.77 1.54
N PRO A 13 -8.06 15.79 1.75
CA PRO A 13 -8.66 15.63 3.08
C PRO A 13 -8.43 14.22 3.67
N VAL A 14 -8.15 13.25 2.84
CA VAL A 14 -7.76 11.88 3.19
C VAL A 14 -6.45 11.53 2.52
N TYR A 15 -5.60 10.76 3.19
CA TYR A 15 -4.27 10.46 2.71
C TYR A 15 -3.72 9.15 3.32
N VAL A 16 -2.68 8.59 2.69
CA VAL A 16 -2.00 7.39 3.20
C VAL A 16 -0.92 7.78 4.21
N ARG A 17 -0.08 8.76 3.88
CA ARG A 17 1.04 9.22 4.70
C ARG A 17 1.24 10.73 4.56
N ARG A 18 1.88 11.35 5.54
CA ARG A 18 2.13 12.79 5.57
C ARG A 18 3.30 13.25 4.71
N GLY A 19 4.16 12.35 4.28
CA GLY A 19 5.32 12.69 3.46
C GLY A 19 6.14 11.48 3.06
N CYS A 20 7.04 11.65 2.11
CA CYS A 20 7.84 10.59 1.49
C CYS A 20 8.65 9.79 2.53
N LEU A 21 9.26 10.49 3.49
CA LEU A 21 10.14 9.85 4.49
C LEU A 21 9.38 8.99 5.52
N TYR A 22 8.06 9.06 5.57
CA TYR A 22 7.27 8.13 6.38
C TYR A 22 7.36 6.71 5.83
N CYS A 23 7.36 6.56 4.50
CA CYS A 23 7.52 5.28 3.81
C CYS A 23 8.98 4.96 3.47
N HIS A 24 9.80 5.98 3.23
CA HIS A 24 11.20 5.85 2.82
C HIS A 24 12.14 6.42 3.90
N PRO A 25 12.27 5.80 5.08
CA PRO A 25 13.13 6.31 6.14
C PRO A 25 14.57 6.38 5.64
N SER A 26 15.20 7.56 5.81
CA SER A 26 16.55 7.83 5.30
C SER A 26 16.71 7.54 3.79
N TYR A 27 15.65 7.79 3.01
CA TYR A 27 15.55 7.51 1.57
C TYR A 27 15.67 6.02 1.18
N GLY A 28 15.64 5.14 2.15
CA GLY A 28 15.77 3.70 1.99
C GLY A 28 14.43 2.94 1.97
N HIS A 29 14.54 1.66 2.25
CA HIS A 29 13.39 0.76 2.38
C HIS A 29 12.63 1.00 3.67
N GLY A 30 11.35 0.64 3.67
CA GLY A 30 10.56 0.57 4.90
C GLY A 30 11.09 -0.49 5.87
N LYS A 31 10.81 -0.29 7.15
CA LYS A 31 11.12 -1.27 8.18
C LYS A 31 9.95 -2.23 8.36
N ARG A 32 10.24 -3.51 8.60
CA ARG A 32 9.23 -4.50 8.95
C ARG A 32 8.43 -4.04 10.17
N GLN A 33 7.11 -4.10 10.07
CA GLN A 33 6.16 -3.71 11.10
C GLN A 33 5.23 -4.87 11.42
N THR A 34 4.76 -4.92 12.65
CA THR A 34 3.72 -5.84 13.11
C THR A 34 2.35 -5.19 13.19
N GLU A 35 2.31 -3.86 13.11
CA GLU A 35 1.10 -3.07 13.13
C GLU A 35 1.13 -2.07 11.97
N TYR A 36 -0.02 -1.80 11.39
CA TYR A 36 -0.16 -0.77 10.36
C TYR A 36 -0.58 0.55 10.99
N LYS A 37 0.33 1.53 10.99
CA LYS A 37 0.05 2.87 11.52
C LYS A 37 0.48 3.93 10.52
N ALA A 38 -0.48 4.70 10.03
CA ALA A 38 -0.23 5.74 9.05
C ALA A 38 0.76 6.81 9.52
N ASP A 39 0.71 7.18 10.78
CA ASP A 39 1.55 8.22 11.36
C ASP A 39 2.90 7.73 11.89
N GLN A 40 3.20 6.45 11.79
CA GLN A 40 4.46 5.90 12.27
C GLN A 40 5.54 6.08 11.20
N MET A 41 6.55 6.86 11.50
CA MET A 41 7.72 7.03 10.64
C MET A 41 8.47 5.71 10.47
N GLY A 42 8.85 5.39 9.24
CA GLY A 42 9.55 4.16 8.91
C GLY A 42 8.66 2.96 8.62
N ASN A 43 7.34 3.09 8.77
CA ASN A 43 6.38 2.10 8.30
C ASN A 43 6.26 2.23 6.76
N GLY A 44 7.22 1.66 6.06
CA GLY A 44 7.31 1.73 4.60
C GLY A 44 6.47 0.70 3.86
N TYR A 45 5.47 0.12 4.51
CA TYR A 45 4.57 -0.80 3.85
C TYR A 45 3.33 -0.08 3.32
N LEU A 46 2.92 -0.49 2.14
CA LEU A 46 1.69 -0.07 1.48
C LEU A 46 0.73 -1.24 1.47
N LEU A 47 -0.51 -0.98 1.84
CA LEU A 47 -1.58 -1.95 1.67
C LEU A 47 -2.12 -1.84 0.24
N VAL A 48 -2.26 -2.96 -0.43
CA VAL A 48 -2.93 -3.05 -1.73
C VAL A 48 -4.10 -3.99 -1.59
N VAL A 49 -5.30 -3.45 -1.75
CA VAL A 49 -6.55 -4.21 -1.62
C VAL A 49 -7.08 -4.52 -3.01
N TYR A 50 -7.35 -5.78 -3.28
CA TYR A 50 -7.75 -6.23 -4.61
C TYR A 50 -8.83 -7.32 -4.58
N ASP A 51 -9.59 -7.37 -5.66
CA ASP A 51 -10.60 -8.40 -5.90
C ASP A 51 -9.93 -9.71 -6.34
N LYS A 52 -10.11 -10.80 -5.60
CA LYS A 52 -9.54 -12.11 -5.92
C LYS A 52 -9.99 -12.68 -7.26
N LYS A 53 -11.19 -12.32 -7.73
CA LYS A 53 -11.75 -12.84 -8.99
C LYS A 53 -11.15 -12.19 -10.23
N THR A 54 -10.89 -10.89 -10.16
CA THR A 54 -10.44 -10.11 -11.33
C THR A 54 -8.99 -9.68 -11.21
N ASN A 55 -8.39 -9.79 -10.02
CA ASN A 55 -7.08 -9.24 -9.66
C ASN A 55 -6.96 -7.72 -9.86
N ASN A 56 -8.09 -7.03 -9.97
CA ASN A 56 -8.15 -5.59 -10.05
C ASN A 56 -8.23 -4.96 -8.67
N TYR A 57 -7.83 -3.71 -8.56
CA TYR A 57 -7.96 -2.96 -7.31
C TYR A 57 -9.41 -2.82 -6.88
N VAL A 58 -9.64 -2.86 -5.57
CA VAL A 58 -10.96 -2.57 -5.00
C VAL A 58 -11.33 -1.11 -5.29
N TYR A 59 -12.45 -0.91 -5.97
CA TYR A 59 -12.85 0.39 -6.50
C TYR A 59 -13.09 1.43 -5.41
N SER A 60 -13.77 1.04 -4.32
CA SER A 60 -14.12 1.95 -3.20
C SER A 60 -12.93 2.49 -2.43
N VAL A 61 -11.77 1.84 -2.51
CA VAL A 61 -10.53 2.29 -1.83
C VAL A 61 -9.38 2.56 -2.80
N ALA A 62 -9.66 2.52 -4.12
CA ALA A 62 -8.68 2.76 -5.19
C ALA A 62 -7.41 1.89 -5.08
N GLY A 63 -7.53 0.69 -4.52
CA GLY A 63 -6.45 -0.27 -4.32
C GLY A 63 -5.55 0.01 -3.12
N MET A 64 -5.28 1.27 -2.81
CA MET A 64 -4.48 1.67 -1.66
C MET A 64 -5.34 2.51 -0.71
N PRO A 65 -5.87 1.92 0.38
CA PRO A 65 -6.77 2.62 1.26
C PRO A 65 -6.08 3.77 1.98
N GLN A 66 -6.74 4.91 2.00
CA GLN A 66 -6.30 6.07 2.74
C GLN A 66 -6.74 5.91 4.19
N THR A 67 -5.76 5.66 5.07
CA THR A 67 -5.98 5.32 6.47
C THR A 67 -5.93 6.52 7.41
N ALA A 68 -5.62 7.69 6.89
CA ALA A 68 -5.57 8.94 7.64
C ALA A 68 -6.48 10.01 7.02
N ALA A 69 -6.98 10.92 7.85
CA ALA A 69 -7.84 12.02 7.42
C ALA A 69 -7.66 13.26 8.30
N VAL A 70 -7.93 14.43 7.70
CA VAL A 70 -8.04 15.70 8.43
C VAL A 70 -9.51 15.95 8.79
N LYS A 71 -9.79 16.31 10.05
CA LYS A 71 -11.15 16.64 10.48
C LYS A 71 -11.76 17.76 9.60
N PRO A 72 -13.03 17.68 9.22
CA PRO A 72 -14.07 16.73 9.65
C PRO A 72 -14.15 15.42 8.81
N PHE A 73 -13.24 15.20 7.90
CA PHE A 73 -13.24 14.03 7.02
C PHE A 73 -12.88 12.74 7.79
N LYS A 74 -13.29 11.60 7.24
CA LYS A 74 -12.95 10.28 7.77
C LYS A 74 -12.04 9.56 6.79
N ALA A 75 -11.13 8.74 7.31
CA ALA A 75 -10.35 7.79 6.54
C ALA A 75 -11.26 6.76 5.84
N GLN A 76 -10.73 6.03 4.88
CA GLN A 76 -11.49 4.98 4.17
C GLN A 76 -11.63 3.71 5.02
N ILE A 77 -10.60 3.41 5.82
CA ILE A 77 -10.61 2.25 6.72
C ILE A 77 -10.05 2.63 8.11
N ASP A 78 -10.43 1.85 9.10
CA ASP A 78 -9.88 1.92 10.45
C ASP A 78 -8.58 1.13 10.54
N GLU A 79 -7.45 1.83 10.55
CA GLU A 79 -6.12 1.20 10.60
C GLU A 79 -5.90 0.33 11.85
N LYS A 80 -6.63 0.56 12.94
CA LYS A 80 -6.49 -0.20 14.18
C LYS A 80 -6.99 -1.64 14.05
N GLN A 81 -7.81 -1.91 13.05
CA GLN A 81 -8.34 -3.24 12.77
C GLN A 81 -7.49 -4.02 11.76
N ILE A 82 -6.46 -3.40 11.19
CA ILE A 82 -5.53 -4.07 10.28
C ILE A 82 -4.58 -4.94 11.10
N LYS A 83 -4.52 -6.23 10.78
CA LYS A 83 -3.60 -7.19 11.40
C LYS A 83 -2.55 -7.61 10.41
N ILE A 84 -1.30 -7.69 10.87
CA ILE A 84 -0.15 -8.16 10.08
C ILE A 84 0.48 -9.29 10.87
N ASP A 85 0.38 -10.51 10.36
CA ASP A 85 1.00 -11.70 10.92
C ASP A 85 2.14 -12.16 10.03
N TRP A 86 3.33 -12.27 10.58
CA TRP A 86 4.50 -12.77 9.85
C TRP A 86 4.58 -14.29 10.00
N LYS A 87 4.53 -14.99 8.87
CA LYS A 87 4.58 -16.45 8.79
C LYS A 87 5.90 -16.91 8.21
N ASP A 88 6.41 -18.01 8.73
CA ASP A 88 7.54 -18.69 8.13
C ASP A 88 7.16 -19.25 6.76
N TYR A 89 8.10 -19.17 5.84
CA TYR A 89 7.96 -19.68 4.48
C TYR A 89 9.13 -20.58 4.12
N THR A 90 8.83 -21.70 3.49
CA THR A 90 9.84 -22.59 2.90
C THR A 90 9.70 -22.57 1.39
N ASP A 91 10.77 -22.19 0.71
CA ASP A 91 10.82 -22.17 -0.74
C ASP A 91 11.07 -23.57 -1.37
N GLU A 92 11.13 -23.61 -2.69
CA GLU A 92 11.34 -24.84 -3.44
C GLU A 92 12.72 -25.50 -3.21
N TRP A 93 13.70 -24.75 -2.68
CA TRP A 93 15.03 -25.25 -2.31
C TRP A 93 15.14 -25.65 -0.84
N GLY A 94 14.04 -25.59 -0.08
CA GLY A 94 14.02 -25.94 1.35
C GLY A 94 14.81 -24.97 2.22
N ASN A 95 14.87 -23.68 1.83
CA ASN A 95 15.61 -22.62 2.49
C ASN A 95 17.11 -22.93 2.64
N LYS A 96 17.72 -23.46 1.60
CA LYS A 96 19.15 -23.80 1.56
C LYS A 96 19.83 -23.24 0.31
N PHE A 97 21.01 -22.67 0.51
CA PHE A 97 21.90 -22.33 -0.60
C PHE A 97 22.61 -23.57 -1.14
N PRO A 98 23.17 -23.51 -2.38
CA PRO A 98 23.91 -24.64 -2.96
C PRO A 98 25.12 -25.12 -2.17
N ASP A 99 25.73 -24.23 -1.35
CA ASP A 99 26.85 -24.56 -0.45
C ASP A 99 26.39 -25.21 0.86
N GLY A 100 25.07 -25.34 1.08
CA GLY A 100 24.48 -25.95 2.27
C GLY A 100 24.16 -25.00 3.41
N GLU A 101 24.50 -23.71 3.30
CA GLU A 101 24.03 -22.70 4.26
C GLU A 101 22.51 -22.58 4.22
N THR A 102 21.91 -22.32 5.39
CA THR A 102 20.46 -22.16 5.53
C THR A 102 20.08 -20.70 5.71
N TYR A 103 18.90 -20.35 5.23
CA TYR A 103 18.30 -19.04 5.44
C TYR A 103 16.84 -19.16 5.93
N SER A 104 16.31 -18.11 6.51
CA SER A 104 14.90 -18.03 6.92
C SER A 104 14.16 -17.06 6.04
N LEU A 105 13.01 -17.49 5.54
CA LEU A 105 12.07 -16.64 4.80
C LEU A 105 10.80 -16.46 5.60
N ILE A 106 10.25 -15.26 5.54
CA ILE A 106 8.96 -14.93 6.13
C ILE A 106 8.14 -14.13 5.14
N TYR A 107 6.82 -14.24 5.22
CA TYR A 107 5.89 -13.41 4.47
C TYR A 107 4.81 -12.82 5.40
N PRO A 108 4.25 -11.65 5.07
CA PRO A 108 3.15 -11.07 5.83
C PRO A 108 1.80 -11.62 5.37
N GLU A 109 1.00 -12.09 6.31
CA GLU A 109 -0.44 -12.24 6.12
C GLU A 109 -1.13 -11.00 6.67
N VAL A 110 -1.91 -10.33 5.83
CA VAL A 110 -2.65 -9.13 6.23
C VAL A 110 -4.14 -9.42 6.21
N THR A 111 -4.81 -9.04 7.28
CA THR A 111 -6.26 -9.16 7.39
C THR A 111 -6.87 -7.79 7.64
N ILE A 112 -7.85 -7.43 6.82
CA ILE A 112 -8.71 -6.26 7.00
C ILE A 112 -10.15 -6.80 7.09
N PRO A 113 -10.76 -6.83 8.30
CA PRO A 113 -12.12 -7.30 8.44
C PRO A 113 -13.10 -6.32 7.79
N ALA A 114 -14.26 -6.80 7.37
CA ALA A 114 -15.31 -5.96 6.77
C ALA A 114 -15.69 -4.76 7.65
N SER A 115 -15.67 -4.93 8.96
CA SER A 115 -15.95 -3.86 9.93
C SER A 115 -14.93 -2.72 9.94
N ALA A 116 -13.73 -2.93 9.36
CA ALA A 116 -12.73 -1.89 9.24
C ALA A 116 -13.06 -0.85 8.15
N TYR A 117 -13.86 -1.23 7.17
CA TYR A 117 -14.25 -0.33 6.07
C TYR A 117 -15.36 0.61 6.52
N TYR A 118 -15.18 1.92 6.35
CA TYR A 118 -16.19 2.93 6.70
C TYR A 118 -17.29 3.08 5.63
N SER A 119 -17.09 2.50 4.45
CA SER A 119 -18.06 2.45 3.36
C SER A 119 -18.16 1.02 2.82
N PRO A 120 -19.26 0.65 2.15
CA PRO A 120 -19.36 -0.64 1.49
C PRO A 120 -18.18 -0.90 0.56
N VAL A 121 -17.67 -2.12 0.58
CA VAL A 121 -16.60 -2.55 -0.33
C VAL A 121 -17.20 -2.76 -1.71
N THR A 122 -16.68 -2.05 -2.71
CA THR A 122 -17.15 -2.16 -4.09
C THR A 122 -16.00 -2.49 -5.04
N VAL A 123 -16.28 -3.30 -6.03
CA VAL A 123 -15.36 -3.74 -7.08
C VAL A 123 -15.94 -3.49 -8.45
N MET A 124 -15.09 -3.39 -9.46
CA MET A 124 -15.53 -3.31 -10.86
C MET A 124 -15.41 -4.68 -11.51
N ARG A 125 -16.55 -5.25 -11.95
CA ARG A 125 -16.62 -6.52 -12.67
C ARG A 125 -17.45 -6.33 -13.94
N ASP A 126 -16.90 -6.70 -15.08
CA ASP A 126 -17.56 -6.53 -16.39
C ASP A 126 -18.07 -5.11 -16.64
N GLY A 127 -17.30 -4.10 -16.22
CA GLY A 127 -17.63 -2.68 -16.37
C GLY A 127 -18.75 -2.18 -15.45
N LYS A 128 -19.17 -2.97 -14.46
CA LYS A 128 -20.19 -2.62 -13.47
C LYS A 128 -19.62 -2.58 -12.07
N GLU A 129 -20.09 -1.64 -11.29
CA GLU A 129 -19.81 -1.58 -9.86
C GLU A 129 -20.64 -2.65 -9.13
N VAL A 130 -19.95 -3.49 -8.35
CA VAL A 130 -20.56 -4.56 -7.55
C VAL A 130 -20.23 -4.33 -6.09
N VAL A 131 -21.25 -4.29 -5.25
CA VAL A 131 -21.09 -4.22 -3.79
C VAL A 131 -20.83 -5.62 -3.25
N ILE A 132 -19.75 -5.78 -2.51
CA ILE A 132 -19.42 -7.05 -1.84
C ILE A 132 -20.11 -7.08 -0.47
N PRO A 133 -20.96 -8.08 -0.20
CA PRO A 133 -21.55 -8.26 1.13
C PRO A 133 -20.50 -8.42 2.22
N ASN A 134 -20.75 -7.87 3.40
CA ASN A 134 -19.77 -7.87 4.50
C ASN A 134 -19.31 -9.26 4.92
N ASP A 135 -20.18 -10.25 4.84
CA ASP A 135 -19.89 -11.66 5.13
C ASP A 135 -19.04 -12.34 4.04
N GLN A 136 -18.92 -11.74 2.86
CA GLN A 136 -18.14 -12.23 1.73
C GLN A 136 -16.82 -11.48 1.53
N VAL A 137 -16.59 -10.39 2.25
CA VAL A 137 -15.36 -9.57 2.07
C VAL A 137 -14.11 -10.42 2.26
N ALA A 138 -14.05 -11.27 3.27
CA ALA A 138 -12.89 -12.12 3.53
C ALA A 138 -12.63 -13.16 2.41
N ASP A 139 -13.69 -13.62 1.76
CA ASP A 139 -13.59 -14.63 0.71
C ASP A 139 -13.27 -14.02 -0.66
N GLU A 140 -13.78 -12.83 -0.94
CA GLU A 140 -13.69 -12.20 -2.27
C GLU A 140 -12.58 -11.15 -2.39
N ILE A 141 -12.17 -10.56 -1.27
CA ILE A 141 -11.16 -9.49 -1.23
C ILE A 141 -9.89 -10.02 -0.60
N ASP A 142 -8.76 -9.63 -1.17
CA ASP A 142 -7.46 -9.95 -0.60
C ASP A 142 -6.61 -8.68 -0.43
N VAL A 143 -5.57 -8.79 0.39
CA VAL A 143 -4.71 -7.66 0.75
C VAL A 143 -3.26 -8.07 0.64
N ARG A 144 -2.49 -7.30 -0.09
CA ARG A 144 -1.03 -7.43 -0.13
C ARG A 144 -0.39 -6.32 0.69
N LEU A 145 0.67 -6.68 1.39
CA LEU A 145 1.54 -5.73 2.05
C LEU A 145 2.79 -5.57 1.19
N GLU A 146 2.91 -4.45 0.51
CA GLU A 146 4.03 -4.16 -0.36
C GLU A 146 5.06 -3.30 0.36
N SER A 147 6.32 -3.72 0.36
CA SER A 147 7.41 -2.93 0.91
C SER A 147 7.83 -1.85 -0.08
N THR A 148 8.01 -0.64 0.44
CA THR A 148 8.56 0.45 -0.38
C THR A 148 10.03 0.19 -0.69
N ILE A 149 10.42 0.44 -1.93
CA ILE A 149 11.83 0.42 -2.35
C ILE A 149 12.54 1.69 -1.89
N GLY A 150 13.88 1.68 -1.90
CA GLY A 150 14.66 2.90 -1.68
C GLY A 150 14.44 3.90 -2.82
N ILE A 151 14.48 5.19 -2.48
CA ILE A 151 14.37 6.29 -3.46
C ILE A 151 15.75 6.88 -3.78
N TYR A 152 16.79 6.06 -3.71
CA TYR A 152 18.14 6.45 -4.09
C TYR A 152 18.22 6.78 -5.59
N GLY A 153 18.92 7.83 -5.93
CA GLY A 153 19.11 8.21 -7.31
C GLY A 153 17.97 9.02 -7.94
N THR A 154 16.89 9.32 -7.20
CA THR A 154 15.78 10.16 -7.72
C THR A 154 16.27 11.53 -8.22
N GLY A 155 17.27 12.11 -7.57
CA GLY A 155 17.88 13.35 -8.04
C GLY A 155 18.57 13.24 -9.43
N LEU A 156 19.03 12.04 -9.79
CA LEU A 156 19.55 11.79 -11.15
C LEU A 156 18.43 11.73 -12.18
N ILE A 157 17.30 11.13 -11.81
CA ILE A 157 16.10 11.10 -12.66
C ILE A 157 15.54 12.51 -12.83
N ASP A 158 15.50 13.29 -11.76
CA ASP A 158 15.01 14.68 -11.75
C ASP A 158 15.89 15.62 -12.57
N ALA A 159 17.14 15.24 -12.82
CA ALA A 159 18.08 15.97 -13.66
C ALA A 159 17.92 15.67 -15.18
N ILE A 160 17.07 14.72 -15.57
CA ILE A 160 16.80 14.42 -16.97
C ILE A 160 15.95 15.56 -17.56
N PRO A 161 16.39 16.22 -18.64
CA PRO A 161 15.61 17.28 -19.25
C PRO A 161 14.26 16.79 -19.79
N ASP A 162 13.20 17.59 -19.61
CA ASP A 162 11.87 17.28 -20.14
C ASP A 162 11.87 16.99 -21.64
N ALA A 163 12.77 17.64 -22.37
CA ALA A 163 12.93 17.43 -23.81
C ALA A 163 13.35 16.00 -24.17
N ASP A 164 14.24 15.41 -23.35
CA ASP A 164 14.73 14.05 -23.56
C ASP A 164 13.63 13.02 -23.20
N ILE A 165 12.89 13.25 -22.12
CA ILE A 165 11.74 12.43 -21.74
C ILE A 165 10.67 12.47 -22.85
N THR A 166 10.39 13.67 -23.36
CA THR A 166 9.39 13.85 -24.41
C THR A 166 9.84 13.24 -25.75
N ALA A 167 11.13 13.29 -26.07
CA ALA A 167 11.69 12.68 -27.28
C ALA A 167 11.58 11.14 -27.20
N GLN A 168 11.92 10.55 -26.06
CA GLN A 168 11.79 9.11 -25.84
C GLN A 168 10.33 8.65 -25.97
N TRP A 169 9.41 9.34 -25.33
CA TRP A 169 7.97 9.06 -25.44
C TRP A 169 7.46 9.05 -26.89
N LYS A 170 7.93 9.99 -27.74
CA LYS A 170 7.50 10.08 -29.13
C LYS A 170 8.12 9.02 -30.03
N SER A 171 9.20 8.37 -29.58
CA SER A 171 9.92 7.34 -30.33
C SER A 171 9.34 5.93 -30.13
N GLU A 172 8.51 5.74 -29.12
CA GLU A 172 7.78 4.50 -28.82
C GLU A 172 6.41 4.45 -29.49
#